data_d2205e01e54826657a3db477c85a8967
#
_entry.id   d2205e01e54826657a3db477c85a8967
#
_cell.length_a   1.000
_cell.length_b   1.000
_cell.length_c   1.000
_cell.angle_alpha   90.00
_cell.angle_beta   90.00
_cell.angle_gamma   90.00
#
_symmetry.space_group_name_H-M   'P 1'
#
loop_
_entity.id
_entity.type
_entity.pdbx_description
1 polymer ?
#
loop_
_entity_poly.entity_id
_entity_poly.type
_entity_poly.pdbx_seq_one_letter_code
_entity_poly.pdbx_strand_id
1 'polypeptide(L)'
;KGQTFTIKVNPEGKVLEVSGFDNMAKNIFDSIGLGEKEKADVLTQFNEQFNADKMRSQFERVLYIFPNKEVNVGESWQKITEMNAGEMKGKYKSTYKVTDIEGEMVTLSENSIIESEAGAMGTNGTVEGTLVVDSRTGLVVNADSNIKMTVSEQSQKVDMNIKVKIKGAAR
;
A
#
# COMPACT_ATOMS: atom_id res chain seq x y z
N LYS A 1 -2.66 14.58 20.63
CA LYS A 1 -1.53 15.19 19.93
C LYS A 1 -0.38 14.19 19.91
N GLY A 2 0.14 13.83 18.70
CA GLY A 2 1.38 13.07 18.60
C GLY A 2 1.29 11.56 18.82
N GLN A 3 0.21 10.91 18.39
CA GLN A 3 0.22 9.45 18.31
C GLN A 3 1.11 9.02 17.14
N THR A 4 2.02 8.08 17.38
CA THR A 4 2.98 7.59 16.40
C THR A 4 2.98 6.07 16.36
N PHE A 5 3.24 5.53 15.21
CA PHE A 5 3.57 4.12 15.01
C PHE A 5 4.88 4.03 14.24
N THR A 6 5.52 2.88 14.29
CA THR A 6 6.82 2.67 13.63
C THR A 6 6.69 1.60 12.57
N ILE A 7 7.25 1.88 11.40
CA ILE A 7 7.42 0.89 10.32
C ILE A 7 8.92 0.69 10.13
N LYS A 8 9.35 -0.56 10.22
CA LYS A 8 10.72 -0.96 9.92
C LYS A 8 10.75 -1.62 8.55
N VAL A 9 11.58 -1.11 7.66
CA VAL A 9 11.71 -1.62 6.30
C VAL A 9 13.16 -1.98 5.98
N ASN A 10 13.35 -2.89 5.03
CA ASN A 10 14.67 -3.15 4.44
C ASN A 10 14.96 -2.16 3.30
N PRO A 11 16.17 -2.16 2.70
CA PRO A 11 16.52 -1.25 1.61
C PRO A 11 15.66 -1.38 0.35
N GLU A 12 14.98 -2.49 0.16
CA GLU A 12 14.03 -2.67 -0.95
C GLU A 12 12.63 -2.11 -0.65
N GLY A 13 12.40 -1.63 0.59
CA GLY A 13 11.10 -1.17 1.07
C GLY A 13 10.19 -2.30 1.61
N LYS A 14 10.69 -3.54 1.72
CA LYS A 14 9.93 -4.64 2.33
C LYS A 14 9.72 -4.36 3.80
N VAL A 15 8.47 -4.44 4.26
CA VAL A 15 8.11 -4.18 5.65
C VAL A 15 8.49 -5.36 6.54
N LEU A 16 9.42 -5.13 7.45
CA LEU A 16 9.91 -6.11 8.42
C LEU A 16 9.04 -6.14 9.68
N GLU A 17 8.59 -4.95 10.11
CA GLU A 17 7.82 -4.78 11.35
C GLU A 17 6.91 -3.55 11.26
N VAL A 18 5.72 -3.67 11.83
CA VAL A 18 4.81 -2.54 12.13
C VAL A 18 4.50 -2.60 13.61
N SER A 19 4.82 -1.56 14.38
CA SER A 19 4.66 -1.52 15.83
C SER A 19 4.06 -0.21 16.31
N GLY A 20 3.40 -0.25 17.49
CA GLY A 20 2.76 0.91 18.11
C GLY A 20 1.37 1.26 17.57
N PHE A 21 0.85 0.52 16.60
CA PHE A 21 -0.45 0.78 15.99
C PHE A 21 -1.61 0.48 16.95
N ASP A 22 -1.53 -0.62 17.69
CA ASP A 22 -2.56 -1.01 18.68
C ASP A 22 -2.67 0.03 19.81
N ASN A 23 -1.52 0.55 20.27
CA ASN A 23 -1.48 1.61 21.27
C ASN A 23 -2.08 2.93 20.75
N MET A 24 -1.83 3.25 19.50
CA MET A 24 -2.42 4.43 18.85
C MET A 24 -3.94 4.30 18.79
N ALA A 25 -4.46 3.17 18.37
CA ALA A 25 -5.88 2.89 18.31
C ALA A 25 -6.54 3.02 19.69
N LYS A 26 -5.98 2.33 20.70
CA LYS A 26 -6.46 2.39 22.08
C LYS A 26 -6.53 3.83 22.60
N ASN A 27 -5.46 4.60 22.44
CA ASN A 27 -5.41 5.99 22.89
C ASN A 27 -6.43 6.89 22.20
N ILE A 28 -6.72 6.66 20.91
CA ILE A 28 -7.77 7.39 20.17
C ILE A 28 -9.13 7.08 20.79
N PHE A 29 -9.45 5.80 20.98
CA PHE A 29 -10.76 5.40 21.53
C PHE A 29 -10.93 5.79 23.00
N ASP A 30 -9.88 5.81 23.79
CA ASP A 30 -9.90 6.31 25.16
C ASP A 30 -10.24 7.82 25.23
N SER A 31 -9.88 8.57 24.19
CA SER A 31 -10.15 10.01 24.11
C SER A 31 -11.57 10.38 23.69
N ILE A 32 -12.36 9.42 23.15
CA ILE A 32 -13.71 9.69 22.60
C ILE A 32 -14.82 9.61 23.66
N GLY A 33 -14.50 9.15 24.88
CA GLY A 33 -15.47 9.11 25.99
C GLY A 33 -16.54 8.01 25.87
N LEU A 34 -16.26 6.93 25.12
CA LEU A 34 -17.11 5.75 25.00
C LEU A 34 -17.16 4.95 26.32
N GLY A 35 -18.27 4.24 26.57
CA GLY A 35 -18.35 3.27 27.66
C GLY A 35 -17.41 2.08 27.44
N GLU A 36 -17.01 1.38 28.52
CA GLU A 36 -16.03 0.29 28.45
C GLU A 36 -16.43 -0.83 27.46
N LYS A 37 -17.72 -1.19 27.42
CA LYS A 37 -18.24 -2.19 26.48
C LYS A 37 -18.15 -1.73 25.03
N GLU A 38 -18.56 -0.50 24.76
CA GLU A 38 -18.51 0.10 23.43
C GLU A 38 -17.07 0.24 22.94
N LYS A 39 -16.13 0.61 23.81
CA LYS A 39 -14.69 0.63 23.51
C LYS A 39 -14.18 -0.74 23.11
N ALA A 40 -14.54 -1.79 23.85
CA ALA A 40 -14.10 -3.15 23.54
C ALA A 40 -14.61 -3.62 22.18
N ASP A 41 -15.88 -3.36 21.86
CA ASP A 41 -16.50 -3.72 20.58
C ASP A 41 -15.84 -2.98 19.41
N VAL A 42 -15.61 -1.67 19.56
CA VAL A 42 -14.96 -0.85 18.52
C VAL A 42 -13.49 -1.22 18.34
N LEU A 43 -12.75 -1.50 19.42
CA LEU A 43 -11.36 -1.99 19.34
C LEU A 43 -11.28 -3.34 18.63
N THR A 44 -12.22 -4.25 18.90
CA THR A 44 -12.27 -5.55 18.22
C THR A 44 -12.48 -5.37 16.72
N GLN A 45 -13.46 -4.58 16.30
CA GLN A 45 -13.74 -4.29 14.89
C GLN A 45 -12.56 -3.57 14.23
N PHE A 46 -11.92 -2.63 14.94
CA PHE A 46 -10.75 -1.93 14.45
C PHE A 46 -9.59 -2.90 14.22
N ASN A 47 -9.28 -3.76 15.18
CA ASN A 47 -8.20 -4.75 15.07
C ASN A 47 -8.48 -5.81 13.99
N GLU A 48 -9.73 -6.16 13.74
CA GLU A 48 -10.09 -7.02 12.62
C GLU A 48 -9.79 -6.38 11.26
N GLN A 49 -9.95 -5.05 11.14
CA GLN A 49 -9.72 -4.32 9.89
C GLN A 49 -8.27 -3.80 9.75
N PHE A 50 -7.62 -3.45 10.85
CA PHE A 50 -6.33 -2.77 10.90
C PHE A 50 -5.32 -3.51 11.78
N ASN A 51 -5.20 -4.83 11.62
CA ASN A 51 -4.14 -5.59 12.30
C ASN A 51 -2.77 -5.41 11.61
N ALA A 52 -1.71 -5.81 12.31
CA ALA A 52 -0.33 -5.63 11.84
C ALA A 52 -0.07 -6.26 10.46
N ASP A 53 -0.68 -7.41 10.13
CA ASP A 53 -0.49 -8.08 8.85
C ASP A 53 -1.16 -7.34 7.69
N LYS A 54 -2.39 -6.85 7.91
CA LYS A 54 -3.08 -6.03 6.90
C LYS A 54 -2.37 -4.71 6.66
N MET A 55 -1.90 -4.08 7.76
CA MET A 55 -1.12 -2.85 7.66
C MET A 55 0.21 -3.09 6.95
N ARG A 56 0.88 -4.21 7.22
CA ARG A 56 2.09 -4.63 6.50
C ARG A 56 1.84 -4.68 4.99
N SER A 57 0.82 -5.41 4.56
CA SER A 57 0.49 -5.55 3.13
C SER A 57 0.20 -4.20 2.46
N GLN A 58 -0.51 -3.30 3.16
CA GLN A 58 -0.80 -1.97 2.64
C GLN A 58 0.47 -1.11 2.51
N PHE A 59 1.36 -1.14 3.50
CA PHE A 59 2.63 -0.41 3.42
C PHE A 59 3.57 -1.01 2.40
N GLU A 60 3.67 -2.33 2.27
CA GLU A 60 4.46 -2.98 1.24
C GLU A 60 4.02 -2.59 -0.16
N ARG A 61 2.72 -2.40 -0.39
CA ARG A 61 2.20 -1.92 -1.68
C ARG A 61 2.80 -0.58 -2.11
N VAL A 62 3.16 0.28 -1.16
CA VAL A 62 3.70 1.62 -1.41
C VAL A 62 5.22 1.67 -1.30
N LEU A 63 5.81 0.87 -0.41
CA LEU A 63 7.23 0.96 -0.05
C LEU A 63 8.09 -0.09 -0.75
N TYR A 64 7.57 -1.32 -0.99
CA TYR A 64 8.33 -2.41 -1.61
C TYR A 64 8.36 -2.27 -3.14
N ILE A 65 8.87 -1.15 -3.61
CA ILE A 65 8.94 -0.80 -5.03
C ILE A 65 10.39 -0.82 -5.57
N PHE A 66 11.40 -0.81 -4.70
CA PHE A 66 12.80 -0.63 -5.09
C PHE A 66 13.45 -1.92 -5.59
N PRO A 67 14.33 -1.86 -6.61
CA PRO A 67 15.17 -2.99 -6.99
C PRO A 67 16.30 -3.17 -5.96
N ASN A 68 16.83 -4.40 -5.86
CA ASN A 68 18.01 -4.67 -5.04
C ASN A 68 19.31 -4.49 -5.87
N LYS A 69 19.39 -3.44 -6.66
CA LYS A 69 20.52 -3.09 -7.52
C LYS A 69 20.42 -1.62 -7.95
N GLU A 70 21.55 -1.08 -8.41
CA GLU A 70 21.56 0.20 -9.12
C GLU A 70 20.82 0.07 -10.46
N VAL A 71 20.15 1.14 -10.85
CA VAL A 71 19.36 1.18 -12.09
C VAL A 71 19.56 2.51 -12.82
N ASN A 72 19.48 2.42 -14.15
CA ASN A 72 19.59 3.57 -15.06
C ASN A 72 18.25 3.83 -15.76
N VAL A 73 18.13 4.97 -16.41
CA VAL A 73 16.98 5.29 -17.26
C VAL A 73 16.79 4.21 -18.33
N GLY A 74 15.56 3.74 -18.45
CA GLY A 74 15.16 2.66 -19.36
C GLY A 74 15.17 1.27 -18.74
N GLU A 75 15.85 1.04 -17.62
CA GLU A 75 15.83 -0.24 -16.93
C GLU A 75 14.49 -0.48 -16.19
N SER A 76 14.16 -1.77 -16.07
CA SER A 76 12.93 -2.19 -15.40
C SER A 76 13.15 -3.40 -14.49
N TRP A 77 12.28 -3.57 -13.52
CA TRP A 77 12.22 -4.71 -12.61
C TRP A 77 10.80 -5.06 -12.22
N GLN A 78 10.62 -6.21 -11.62
CA GLN A 78 9.33 -6.67 -11.13
C GLN A 78 9.32 -6.81 -9.62
N LYS A 79 8.17 -6.56 -9.03
CA LYS A 79 7.85 -6.83 -7.63
C LYS A 79 6.51 -7.55 -7.53
N ILE A 80 6.40 -8.43 -6.54
CA ILE A 80 5.14 -9.09 -6.21
C ILE A 80 4.84 -8.73 -4.77
N THR A 81 3.66 -8.14 -4.53
CA THR A 81 3.16 -7.83 -3.19
C THR A 81 1.83 -8.51 -2.95
N GLU A 82 1.60 -8.91 -1.72
CA GLU A 82 0.34 -9.53 -1.30
C GLU A 82 -0.76 -8.48 -1.21
N MET A 83 -1.95 -8.83 -1.65
CA MET A 83 -3.18 -8.09 -1.39
C MET A 83 -3.95 -8.80 -0.28
N ASN A 84 -4.15 -8.13 0.85
CA ASN A 84 -4.92 -8.64 1.97
C ASN A 84 -5.82 -7.52 2.53
N ALA A 85 -7.01 -7.40 1.95
CA ALA A 85 -8.00 -6.38 2.31
C ALA A 85 -9.36 -7.05 2.60
N GLY A 86 -9.48 -7.62 3.81
CA GLY A 86 -10.68 -8.36 4.22
C GLY A 86 -10.83 -9.66 3.43
N GLU A 87 -11.92 -9.79 2.67
CA GLU A 87 -12.20 -10.95 1.82
C GLU A 87 -11.46 -10.92 0.49
N MET A 88 -10.93 -9.76 0.10
CA MET A 88 -10.08 -9.61 -1.08
C MET A 88 -8.67 -10.06 -0.75
N LYS A 89 -8.29 -11.22 -1.28
CA LYS A 89 -6.93 -11.76 -1.17
C LYS A 89 -6.38 -12.01 -2.57
N GLY A 90 -5.10 -11.71 -2.76
CA GLY A 90 -4.48 -11.85 -4.06
C GLY A 90 -3.07 -11.28 -4.10
N LYS A 91 -2.63 -10.93 -5.30
CA LYS A 91 -1.29 -10.41 -5.56
C LYS A 91 -1.33 -9.24 -6.53
N TYR A 92 -0.46 -8.28 -6.26
CA TYR A 92 -0.05 -7.29 -7.26
C TYR A 92 1.26 -7.77 -7.88
N LYS A 93 1.26 -7.94 -9.20
CA LYS A 93 2.47 -8.19 -10.00
C LYS A 93 2.82 -6.89 -10.71
N SER A 94 3.75 -6.14 -10.15
CA SER A 94 4.11 -4.80 -10.59
C SER A 94 5.39 -4.82 -11.40
N THR A 95 5.39 -4.14 -12.53
CA THR A 95 6.58 -3.82 -13.31
C THR A 95 6.84 -2.33 -13.21
N TYR A 96 8.01 -1.97 -12.69
CA TYR A 96 8.51 -0.60 -12.62
C TYR A 96 9.58 -0.40 -13.68
N LYS A 97 9.60 0.80 -14.29
CA LYS A 97 10.63 1.21 -15.25
C LYS A 97 11.07 2.64 -14.93
N VAL A 98 12.38 2.87 -14.88
CA VAL A 98 12.93 4.22 -14.76
C VAL A 98 12.70 4.96 -16.07
N THR A 99 11.94 6.04 -16.03
CA THR A 99 11.66 6.89 -17.19
C THR A 99 12.51 8.16 -17.19
N ASP A 100 12.91 8.63 -16.01
CA ASP A 100 13.74 9.82 -15.87
C ASP A 100 14.48 9.86 -14.53
N ILE A 101 15.62 10.57 -14.48
CA ILE A 101 16.40 10.85 -13.27
C ILE A 101 16.83 12.31 -13.31
N GLU A 102 16.31 13.14 -12.41
CA GLU A 102 16.67 14.54 -12.24
C GLU A 102 17.21 14.77 -10.81
N GLY A 103 18.53 14.82 -10.67
CA GLY A 103 19.19 14.95 -9.37
C GLY A 103 18.84 13.76 -8.46
N GLU A 104 18.18 14.03 -7.34
CA GLU A 104 17.73 13.01 -6.39
C GLU A 104 16.33 12.45 -6.71
N MET A 105 15.63 13.02 -7.69
CA MET A 105 14.29 12.60 -8.09
C MET A 105 14.36 11.55 -9.20
N VAL A 106 13.74 10.42 -8.96
CA VAL A 106 13.64 9.32 -9.93
C VAL A 106 12.18 9.16 -10.32
N THR A 107 11.90 9.25 -11.62
CA THR A 107 10.57 9.03 -12.16
C THR A 107 10.43 7.60 -12.65
N LEU A 108 9.42 6.91 -12.15
CA LEU A 108 9.10 5.53 -12.50
C LEU A 108 7.75 5.48 -13.21
N SER A 109 7.63 4.69 -14.27
CA SER A 109 6.34 4.18 -14.70
C SER A 109 6.02 2.88 -13.95
N GLU A 110 4.76 2.72 -13.56
CA GLU A 110 4.21 1.51 -12.96
C GLU A 110 3.20 0.88 -13.89
N ASN A 111 3.35 -0.44 -14.11
CA ASN A 111 2.32 -1.29 -14.72
C ASN A 111 2.15 -2.52 -13.83
N SER A 112 0.96 -2.66 -13.24
CA SER A 112 0.66 -3.76 -12.33
C SER A 112 -0.56 -4.55 -12.79
N ILE A 113 -0.53 -5.85 -12.53
CA ILE A 113 -1.67 -6.76 -12.68
C ILE A 113 -2.12 -7.15 -11.27
N ILE A 114 -3.42 -7.09 -11.04
CA ILE A 114 -4.08 -7.52 -9.80
C ILE A 114 -4.74 -8.87 -10.09
N GLU A 115 -4.38 -9.89 -9.33
CA GLU A 115 -4.95 -11.23 -9.44
C GLU A 115 -5.45 -11.70 -8.09
N SER A 116 -6.72 -12.11 -8.00
CA SER A 116 -7.26 -12.71 -6.78
C SER A 116 -6.72 -14.12 -6.54
N GLU A 117 -6.67 -14.49 -5.28
CA GLU A 117 -6.39 -15.86 -4.85
C GLU A 117 -7.59 -16.77 -5.10
N ALA A 118 -7.35 -18.05 -5.36
CA ALA A 118 -8.42 -19.01 -5.55
C ALA A 118 -9.25 -19.17 -4.27
N GLY A 119 -10.58 -19.03 -4.39
CA GLY A 119 -11.50 -19.10 -3.25
C GLY A 119 -11.70 -17.78 -2.49
N ALA A 120 -10.97 -16.72 -2.84
CA ALA A 120 -11.22 -15.37 -2.36
C ALA A 120 -12.28 -14.66 -3.22
N MET A 121 -12.78 -13.51 -2.77
CA MET A 121 -13.58 -12.63 -3.61
C MET A 121 -12.80 -12.30 -4.89
N GLY A 122 -13.35 -12.64 -6.05
CA GLY A 122 -12.69 -12.48 -7.34
C GLY A 122 -12.38 -11.02 -7.64
N THR A 123 -11.10 -10.64 -7.53
CA THR A 123 -10.64 -9.28 -7.80
C THR A 123 -9.52 -9.33 -8.83
N ASN A 124 -9.80 -8.82 -10.02
CA ASN A 124 -8.83 -8.75 -11.10
C ASN A 124 -8.75 -7.31 -11.62
N GLY A 125 -7.57 -6.89 -12.03
CA GLY A 125 -7.43 -5.53 -12.51
C GLY A 125 -6.03 -5.18 -12.97
N THR A 126 -5.88 -3.89 -13.31
CA THR A 126 -4.60 -3.31 -13.70
C THR A 126 -4.38 -1.97 -12.99
N VAL A 127 -3.14 -1.64 -12.77
CA VAL A 127 -2.70 -0.31 -12.32
C VAL A 127 -1.71 0.22 -13.35
N GLU A 128 -1.97 1.42 -13.84
CA GLU A 128 -1.04 2.16 -14.70
C GLU A 128 -0.77 3.50 -14.05
N GLY A 129 0.51 3.86 -13.89
CA GLY A 129 0.82 5.12 -13.21
C GLY A 129 2.25 5.59 -13.38
N THR A 130 2.47 6.77 -12.82
CA THR A 130 3.79 7.40 -12.71
C THR A 130 4.04 7.74 -11.25
N LEU A 131 5.22 7.40 -10.76
CA LEU A 131 5.68 7.69 -9.41
C LEU A 131 6.94 8.54 -9.50
N VAL A 132 7.05 9.56 -8.65
CA VAL A 132 8.31 10.28 -8.43
C VAL A 132 8.80 9.97 -7.05
N VAL A 133 10.02 9.46 -6.97
CA VAL A 133 10.67 9.00 -5.74
C VAL A 133 11.87 9.88 -5.44
N ASP A 134 11.99 10.33 -4.21
CA ASP A 134 13.24 10.91 -3.70
C ASP A 134 14.20 9.75 -3.35
N SER A 135 15.27 9.59 -4.13
CA SER A 135 16.24 8.48 -3.99
C SER A 135 17.00 8.51 -2.67
N ARG A 136 17.11 9.67 -2.03
CA ARG A 136 17.79 9.85 -0.76
C ARG A 136 16.96 9.31 0.42
N THR A 137 15.65 9.50 0.37
CA THR A 137 14.73 9.08 1.44
C THR A 137 14.01 7.78 1.13
N GLY A 138 13.94 7.37 -0.15
CA GLY A 138 13.15 6.25 -0.61
C GLY A 138 11.64 6.51 -0.54
N LEU A 139 11.21 7.76 -0.43
CA LEU A 139 9.78 8.08 -0.34
C LEU A 139 9.22 8.51 -1.68
N VAL A 140 8.01 8.03 -1.98
CA VAL A 140 7.23 8.54 -3.11
C VAL A 140 6.74 9.94 -2.77
N VAL A 141 7.20 10.94 -3.50
CA VAL A 141 6.82 12.35 -3.32
C VAL A 141 5.67 12.77 -4.22
N ASN A 142 5.52 12.16 -5.38
CA ASN A 142 4.37 12.35 -6.27
C ASN A 142 3.93 11.00 -6.83
N ALA A 143 2.62 10.83 -7.01
CA ALA A 143 2.06 9.72 -7.77
C ALA A 143 0.80 10.16 -8.53
N ASP A 144 0.65 9.63 -9.74
CA ASP A 144 -0.58 9.71 -10.54
C ASP A 144 -0.84 8.32 -11.11
N SER A 145 -1.85 7.63 -10.61
CA SER A 145 -2.15 6.24 -10.97
C SER A 145 -3.62 6.08 -11.32
N ASN A 146 -3.89 5.24 -12.31
CA ASN A 146 -5.22 4.81 -12.72
C ASN A 146 -5.35 3.32 -12.44
N ILE A 147 -6.32 2.94 -11.62
CA ILE A 147 -6.63 1.57 -11.22
C ILE A 147 -7.93 1.17 -11.89
N LYS A 148 -7.89 0.16 -12.75
CA LYS A 148 -9.08 -0.48 -13.32
C LYS A 148 -9.23 -1.84 -12.65
N MET A 149 -10.37 -2.10 -12.04
CA MET A 149 -10.57 -3.32 -11.26
C MET A 149 -11.98 -3.84 -11.43
N THR A 150 -12.12 -5.15 -11.59
CA THR A 150 -13.38 -5.87 -11.54
C THR A 150 -13.43 -6.68 -10.26
N VAL A 151 -14.44 -6.45 -9.45
CA VAL A 151 -14.73 -7.28 -8.26
C VAL A 151 -15.91 -8.19 -8.59
N SER A 152 -15.74 -9.47 -8.34
CA SER A 152 -16.76 -10.49 -8.61
C SER A 152 -17.11 -11.23 -7.33
N GLU A 153 -18.38 -11.19 -6.96
CA GLU A 153 -18.94 -11.94 -5.82
C GLU A 153 -20.17 -12.71 -6.29
N GLN A 154 -20.14 -14.04 -6.13
CA GLN A 154 -21.19 -14.95 -6.62
C GLN A 154 -21.49 -14.74 -8.11
N SER A 155 -22.64 -14.13 -8.44
CA SER A 155 -23.05 -13.84 -9.82
C SER A 155 -22.98 -12.35 -10.18
N GLN A 156 -22.50 -11.50 -9.27
CA GLN A 156 -22.41 -10.05 -9.49
C GLN A 156 -20.97 -9.65 -9.84
N LYS A 157 -20.85 -8.72 -10.78
CA LYS A 157 -19.58 -8.11 -11.16
C LYS A 157 -19.71 -6.60 -11.05
N VAL A 158 -18.73 -5.97 -10.43
CA VAL A 158 -18.64 -4.52 -10.30
C VAL A 158 -17.31 -4.06 -10.89
N ASP A 159 -17.38 -3.25 -11.93
CA ASP A 159 -16.21 -2.61 -12.52
C ASP A 159 -15.96 -1.26 -11.86
N MET A 160 -14.72 -1.03 -11.46
CA MET A 160 -14.28 0.19 -10.79
C MET A 160 -13.12 0.82 -11.55
N ASN A 161 -13.14 2.14 -11.65
CA ASN A 161 -12.03 2.93 -12.18
C ASN A 161 -11.68 4.01 -11.14
N ILE A 162 -10.50 3.88 -10.55
CA ILE A 162 -10.04 4.72 -9.43
C ILE A 162 -8.82 5.49 -9.88
N LYS A 163 -8.86 6.82 -9.77
CA LYS A 163 -7.69 7.68 -9.98
C LYS A 163 -7.11 8.10 -8.65
N VAL A 164 -5.82 7.84 -8.46
CA VAL A 164 -5.08 8.21 -7.25
C VAL A 164 -4.05 9.26 -7.62
N LYS A 165 -4.08 10.39 -6.92
CA LYS A 165 -3.06 11.44 -7.03
C LYS A 165 -2.48 11.71 -5.65
N ILE A 166 -1.17 11.58 -5.53
CA ILE A 166 -0.42 11.92 -4.33
C ILE A 166 0.49 13.10 -4.69
N LYS A 167 0.47 14.13 -3.85
CA LYS A 167 1.42 15.25 -3.92
C LYS A 167 2.04 15.41 -2.54
N GLY A 168 3.31 15.13 -2.44
CA GLY A 168 4.13 15.37 -1.25
C GLY A 168 5.05 16.56 -1.48
N ALA A 169 5.57 17.12 -0.39
CA ALA A 169 6.67 18.07 -0.42
C ALA A 169 7.86 17.41 0.28
N ALA A 170 8.98 17.29 -0.42
CA ALA A 170 10.26 17.03 0.22
C ALA A 170 10.60 18.25 1.09
N ARG A 171 10.88 18.02 2.37
CA ARG A 171 11.35 19.06 3.31
C ARG A 171 12.81 18.87 3.59
#